data_fdef0d94a708ff61f2acc5d642a42e83
#
_entry.id   fdef0d94a708ff61f2acc5d642a42e83
#
_cell.length_a   1.000
_cell.length_b   1.000
_cell.length_c   1.000
_cell.angle_alpha   90.00
_cell.angle_beta   90.00
_cell.angle_gamma   90.00
#
_symmetry.space_group_name_H-M   'P 1'
#
loop_
_entity.id
_entity.type
_entity.pdbx_description
1 polymer ?
#
loop_
_entity_poly.entity_id
_entity_poly.type
_entity_poly.pdbx_seq_one_letter_code
_entity_poly.pdbx_strand_id
1 'polypeptide(L)'
;YILLILIQRFIRGLNMKKFTTTLAALLIMGSASSFADGHKVKVGMITTLSGGGSGLGIDVRDGFMLAVKGNKNISVITKDDQRKPDIAVQLADKMIQSDKVDVLTGIIWSNLAMAVVPATVNQGKFYLSPNAGPSKLAGKGCHKNYFNVAWQNDNLHEAAGGYANSAGFKNSFILAPNYPAGKDALTGYKRYFKGSLAGEIYTKLGQKDYAAEIAQIRASGADSVFFFLPGGMGIG
;
A
#
# COMPACT_ATOMS: atom_id res chain seq x y z
N TYR A 1 -66.44 -11.91 33.91
CA TYR A 1 -66.12 -13.35 34.14
C TYR A 1 -66.26 -14.17 32.87
N ILE A 2 -67.29 -13.95 32.02
CA ILE A 2 -67.49 -14.71 30.76
C ILE A 2 -66.35 -14.48 29.72
N LEU A 3 -65.84 -13.23 29.64
CA LEU A 3 -64.77 -12.87 28.70
C LEU A 3 -63.45 -13.56 29.03
N LEU A 4 -63.12 -13.77 30.32
CA LEU A 4 -61.92 -14.46 30.76
C LEU A 4 -61.95 -15.96 30.41
N ILE A 5 -63.14 -16.57 30.49
CA ILE A 5 -63.32 -17.99 30.16
C ILE A 5 -63.21 -18.23 28.66
N LEU A 6 -63.69 -17.31 27.84
CA LEU A 6 -63.54 -17.39 26.37
C LEU A 6 -62.08 -17.23 25.93
N ILE A 7 -61.32 -16.31 26.55
CA ILE A 7 -59.90 -16.14 26.27
C ILE A 7 -59.10 -17.38 26.66
N GLN A 8 -59.39 -17.98 27.84
CA GLN A 8 -58.70 -19.20 28.25
C GLN A 8 -59.02 -20.43 27.36
N ARG A 9 -60.22 -20.52 26.80
CA ARG A 9 -60.56 -21.56 25.82
C ARG A 9 -59.91 -21.38 24.46
N PHE A 10 -59.78 -20.10 24.03
CA PHE A 10 -59.09 -19.79 22.77
C PHE A 10 -57.59 -20.09 22.87
N ILE A 11 -56.94 -19.79 23.98
CA ILE A 11 -55.50 -20.12 24.19
C ILE A 11 -55.24 -21.63 24.30
N ARG A 12 -56.19 -22.41 24.88
CA ARG A 12 -56.05 -23.87 24.98
C ARG A 12 -56.23 -24.60 23.65
N GLY A 13 -56.88 -23.99 22.65
CA GLY A 13 -57.04 -24.56 21.30
C GLY A 13 -55.88 -24.31 20.35
N LEU A 14 -54.98 -23.40 20.69
CA LEU A 14 -53.77 -23.12 19.88
C LEU A 14 -52.70 -24.17 20.16
N ASN A 15 -52.47 -25.00 19.18
CA ASN A 15 -51.45 -26.04 19.23
C ASN A 15 -50.06 -25.36 19.27
N MET A 16 -49.57 -25.10 20.53
CA MET A 16 -48.34 -24.31 20.78
C MET A 16 -47.12 -24.83 20.00
N LYS A 17 -47.07 -26.12 19.67
CA LYS A 17 -45.98 -26.68 18.85
C LYS A 17 -46.04 -26.17 17.38
N LYS A 18 -47.23 -25.95 16.84
CA LYS A 18 -47.39 -25.41 15.47
C LYS A 18 -47.13 -23.90 15.42
N PHE A 19 -47.50 -23.18 16.47
CA PHE A 19 -47.26 -21.73 16.56
C PHE A 19 -45.78 -21.37 16.75
N THR A 20 -45.05 -22.15 17.59
CA THR A 20 -43.60 -21.98 17.74
C THR A 20 -42.83 -22.36 16.48
N THR A 21 -43.24 -23.38 15.74
CA THR A 21 -42.58 -23.75 14.46
C THR A 21 -42.86 -22.71 13.36
N THR A 22 -44.05 -22.13 13.30
CA THR A 22 -44.39 -21.09 12.30
C THR A 22 -43.68 -19.78 12.61
N LEU A 23 -43.55 -19.38 13.89
CA LEU A 23 -42.81 -18.18 14.30
C LEU A 23 -41.31 -18.31 14.10
N ALA A 24 -40.75 -19.52 14.37
CA ALA A 24 -39.33 -19.81 14.09
C ALA A 24 -39.03 -19.83 12.59
N ALA A 25 -39.92 -20.33 11.75
CA ALA A 25 -39.76 -20.31 10.28
C ALA A 25 -39.85 -18.89 9.72
N LEU A 26 -40.72 -18.01 10.25
CA LEU A 26 -40.80 -16.59 9.87
C LEU A 26 -39.56 -15.79 10.29
N LEU A 27 -38.96 -16.08 11.46
CA LEU A 27 -37.71 -15.47 11.93
C LEU A 27 -36.49 -15.90 11.10
N ILE A 28 -36.46 -17.13 10.62
CA ILE A 28 -35.38 -17.64 9.77
C ILE A 28 -35.49 -17.07 8.34
N MET A 29 -36.70 -16.87 7.80
CA MET A 29 -36.89 -16.22 6.49
C MET A 29 -36.60 -14.72 6.52
N GLY A 30 -36.76 -14.05 7.65
CA GLY A 30 -36.42 -12.62 7.82
C GLY A 30 -34.92 -12.35 7.88
N SER A 31 -34.10 -13.32 8.26
CA SER A 31 -32.64 -13.17 8.36
C SER A 31 -31.90 -13.51 7.05
N ALA A 32 -32.56 -14.14 6.08
CA ALA A 32 -31.94 -14.51 4.79
C ALA A 32 -31.89 -13.36 3.78
N SER A 33 -32.62 -12.25 4.00
CA SER A 33 -32.66 -11.11 3.08
C SER A 33 -31.57 -10.06 3.31
N SER A 34 -30.73 -10.21 4.34
CA SER A 34 -29.69 -9.21 4.68
C SER A 34 -28.36 -9.41 3.93
N PHE A 35 -28.23 -10.40 3.06
CA PHE A 35 -26.99 -10.65 2.32
C PHE A 35 -27.01 -10.26 0.83
N ALA A 36 -28.08 -9.59 0.38
CA ALA A 36 -28.28 -9.30 -1.05
C ALA A 36 -28.08 -7.84 -1.45
N ASP A 37 -27.70 -6.95 -0.53
CA ASP A 37 -27.25 -5.61 -0.91
C ASP A 37 -25.74 -5.66 -1.15
N GLY A 38 -25.35 -5.84 -2.42
CA GLY A 38 -23.97 -5.95 -2.84
C GLY A 38 -23.17 -4.73 -2.40
N HIS A 39 -22.50 -4.83 -1.26
CA HIS A 39 -21.65 -3.76 -0.75
C HIS A 39 -20.64 -3.39 -1.84
N LYS A 40 -20.74 -2.16 -2.36
CA LYS A 40 -19.77 -1.62 -3.30
C LYS A 40 -18.50 -1.29 -2.54
N VAL A 41 -17.39 -1.94 -2.92
CA VAL A 41 -16.08 -1.63 -2.35
C VAL A 41 -15.65 -0.25 -2.78
N LYS A 42 -15.40 0.63 -1.81
CA LYS A 42 -14.85 1.97 -2.03
C LYS A 42 -13.35 1.95 -1.85
N VAL A 43 -12.63 2.26 -2.91
CA VAL A 43 -11.17 2.33 -2.91
C VAL A 43 -10.72 3.80 -2.89
N GLY A 44 -9.92 4.18 -1.91
CA GLY A 44 -9.20 5.44 -1.88
C GLY A 44 -7.83 5.28 -2.50
N MET A 45 -7.57 5.94 -3.61
CA MET A 45 -6.27 5.97 -4.26
C MET A 45 -5.59 7.31 -4.01
N ILE A 46 -4.48 7.29 -3.29
CA ILE A 46 -3.63 8.46 -3.05
C ILE A 46 -2.32 8.19 -3.79
N THR A 47 -2.01 9.01 -4.79
CA THR A 47 -0.81 8.80 -5.61
C THR A 47 -0.26 10.12 -6.11
N THR A 48 1.01 10.15 -6.51
CA THR A 48 1.65 11.38 -7.01
C THR A 48 1.23 11.63 -8.46
N LEU A 49 0.39 12.63 -8.69
CA LEU A 49 -0.12 12.98 -10.03
C LEU A 49 0.46 14.28 -10.56
N SER A 50 1.23 15.00 -9.74
CA SER A 50 1.88 16.26 -10.11
C SER A 50 3.34 16.31 -9.68
N GLY A 51 4.13 17.16 -10.33
CA GLY A 51 5.54 17.36 -10.02
C GLY A 51 6.45 16.20 -10.41
N GLY A 52 7.65 16.16 -9.80
CA GLY A 52 8.66 15.13 -10.11
C GLY A 52 8.24 13.74 -9.68
N GLY A 53 8.16 12.82 -10.64
CA GLY A 53 7.73 11.43 -10.43
C GLY A 53 6.24 11.19 -10.64
N SER A 54 5.49 12.17 -11.14
CA SER A 54 4.06 12.03 -11.48
C SER A 54 3.79 10.91 -12.49
N GLY A 55 4.72 10.66 -13.43
CA GLY A 55 4.59 9.55 -14.37
C GLY A 55 4.34 8.22 -13.67
N LEU A 56 5.10 7.93 -12.61
CA LEU A 56 4.92 6.69 -11.83
C LEU A 56 3.51 6.59 -11.20
N GLY A 57 3.01 7.70 -10.65
CA GLY A 57 1.68 7.73 -10.04
C GLY A 57 0.55 7.64 -11.06
N ILE A 58 0.76 8.22 -12.24
CA ILE A 58 -0.16 8.12 -13.38
C ILE A 58 -0.24 6.67 -13.86
N ASP A 59 0.90 6.00 -14.06
CA ASP A 59 0.96 4.60 -14.50
C ASP A 59 0.25 3.67 -13.50
N VAL A 60 0.47 3.86 -12.19
CA VAL A 60 -0.23 3.08 -11.15
C VAL A 60 -1.73 3.34 -11.18
N ARG A 61 -2.15 4.60 -11.31
CA ARG A 61 -3.57 4.96 -11.43
C ARG A 61 -4.20 4.29 -12.66
N ASP A 62 -3.57 4.42 -13.80
CA ASP A 62 -4.14 3.98 -15.07
C ASP A 62 -4.19 2.45 -15.15
N GLY A 63 -3.15 1.76 -14.65
CA GLY A 63 -3.14 0.31 -14.53
C GLY A 63 -4.24 -0.21 -13.59
N PHE A 64 -4.42 0.43 -12.43
CA PHE A 64 -5.49 0.07 -11.50
C PHE A 64 -6.87 0.32 -12.12
N MET A 65 -7.08 1.49 -12.71
CA MET A 65 -8.35 1.84 -13.36
C MET A 65 -8.68 0.93 -14.55
N LEU A 66 -7.66 0.48 -15.27
CA LEU A 66 -7.84 -0.53 -16.34
C LEU A 66 -8.31 -1.87 -15.75
N ALA A 67 -7.71 -2.32 -14.66
CA ALA A 67 -8.06 -3.59 -14.02
C ALA A 67 -9.51 -3.60 -13.46
N VAL A 68 -9.99 -2.47 -12.95
CA VAL A 68 -11.36 -2.36 -12.41
C VAL A 68 -12.40 -1.88 -13.43
N LYS A 69 -12.00 -1.64 -14.68
CA LYS A 69 -12.87 -1.12 -15.74
C LYS A 69 -14.09 -2.02 -15.94
N GLY A 70 -15.27 -1.42 -15.86
CA GLY A 70 -16.55 -2.12 -16.02
C GLY A 70 -17.04 -2.87 -14.78
N ASN A 71 -16.26 -2.96 -13.70
CA ASN A 71 -16.70 -3.56 -12.46
C ASN A 71 -17.59 -2.58 -11.67
N LYS A 72 -18.91 -2.84 -11.67
CA LYS A 72 -19.90 -1.99 -11.01
C LYS A 72 -19.86 -2.05 -9.47
N ASN A 73 -19.15 -3.03 -8.92
CA ASN A 73 -19.04 -3.24 -7.48
C ASN A 73 -17.84 -2.52 -6.85
N ILE A 74 -17.01 -1.85 -7.66
CA ILE A 74 -15.86 -1.08 -7.19
C ILE A 74 -16.04 0.39 -7.56
N SER A 75 -15.85 1.28 -6.60
CA SER A 75 -15.75 2.73 -6.82
C SER A 75 -14.38 3.23 -6.36
N VAL A 76 -13.76 4.11 -7.13
CA VAL A 76 -12.41 4.62 -6.85
C VAL A 76 -12.44 6.14 -6.68
N ILE A 77 -11.89 6.63 -5.58
CA ILE A 77 -11.66 8.05 -5.33
C ILE A 77 -10.16 8.29 -5.45
N THR A 78 -9.72 9.03 -6.45
CA THR A 78 -8.31 9.33 -6.68
C THR A 78 -7.95 10.74 -6.23
N LYS A 79 -6.82 10.89 -5.52
CA LYS A 79 -6.27 12.17 -5.06
C LYS A 79 -4.76 12.24 -5.27
N ASP A 80 -4.28 13.46 -5.52
CA ASP A 80 -2.86 13.76 -5.71
C ASP A 80 -2.20 14.08 -4.35
N ASP A 81 -1.19 13.32 -3.97
CA ASP A 81 -0.38 13.57 -2.77
C ASP A 81 0.68 14.66 -2.96
N GLN A 82 0.89 15.12 -4.20
CA GLN A 82 1.89 16.13 -4.55
C GLN A 82 3.30 15.77 -4.03
N ARG A 83 3.55 14.50 -3.77
CA ARG A 83 4.78 13.99 -3.14
C ARG A 83 5.04 14.57 -1.74
N LYS A 84 4.00 14.95 -1.01
CA LYS A 84 4.08 15.54 0.33
C LYS A 84 3.46 14.60 1.36
N PRO A 85 4.24 14.13 2.36
CA PRO A 85 3.73 13.19 3.37
C PRO A 85 2.55 13.73 4.18
N ASP A 86 2.57 15.00 4.54
CA ASP A 86 1.51 15.69 5.27
C ASP A 86 0.19 15.73 4.48
N ILE A 87 0.26 16.03 3.19
CA ILE A 87 -0.91 15.98 2.30
C ILE A 87 -1.43 14.55 2.18
N ALA A 88 -0.54 13.58 1.98
CA ALA A 88 -0.93 12.18 1.86
C ALA A 88 -1.66 11.67 3.11
N VAL A 89 -1.19 12.01 4.32
CA VAL A 89 -1.85 11.65 5.59
C VAL A 89 -3.21 12.34 5.72
N GLN A 90 -3.32 13.63 5.43
CA GLN A 90 -4.61 14.36 5.48
C GLN A 90 -5.63 13.76 4.50
N LEU A 91 -5.19 13.38 3.29
CA LEU A 91 -6.04 12.71 2.31
C LEU A 91 -6.50 11.33 2.80
N ALA A 92 -5.60 10.55 3.41
CA ALA A 92 -5.94 9.25 3.98
C ALA A 92 -7.00 9.38 5.08
N ASP A 93 -6.80 10.28 6.03
CA ASP A 93 -7.75 10.54 7.11
C ASP A 93 -9.12 10.99 6.57
N LYS A 94 -9.14 11.92 5.60
CA LYS A 94 -10.38 12.35 4.96
C LYS A 94 -11.09 11.18 4.26
N MET A 95 -10.37 10.37 3.49
CA MET A 95 -10.96 9.23 2.79
C MET A 95 -11.53 8.20 3.77
N ILE A 96 -10.86 7.94 4.88
CA ILE A 96 -11.34 7.00 5.90
C ILE A 96 -12.53 7.59 6.67
N GLN A 97 -12.42 8.82 7.16
CA GLN A 97 -13.39 9.40 8.09
C GLN A 97 -14.62 9.98 7.38
N SER A 98 -14.43 10.63 6.22
CA SER A 98 -15.52 11.30 5.49
C SER A 98 -16.03 10.47 4.34
N ASP A 99 -15.14 10.01 3.46
CA ASP A 99 -15.52 9.30 2.24
C ASP A 99 -15.86 7.82 2.51
N LYS A 100 -15.50 7.31 3.73
CA LYS A 100 -15.80 5.94 4.18
C LYS A 100 -15.26 4.86 3.23
N VAL A 101 -14.01 5.01 2.80
CA VAL A 101 -13.35 4.00 1.97
C VAL A 101 -13.08 2.71 2.75
N ASP A 102 -13.07 1.58 2.06
CA ASP A 102 -12.79 0.26 2.62
C ASP A 102 -11.30 -0.06 2.55
N VAL A 103 -10.64 0.36 1.46
CA VAL A 103 -9.24 0.08 1.15
C VAL A 103 -8.56 1.36 0.70
N LEU A 104 -7.32 1.58 1.14
CA LEU A 104 -6.44 2.60 0.60
C LEU A 104 -5.33 1.97 -0.25
N THR A 105 -4.89 2.67 -1.29
CA THR A 105 -3.86 2.24 -2.23
C THR A 105 -3.15 3.43 -2.89
N GLY A 106 -2.12 3.18 -3.70
CA GLY A 106 -1.61 4.13 -4.69
C GLY A 106 -0.28 4.80 -4.37
N ILE A 107 0.17 4.84 -3.12
CA ILE A 107 1.40 5.55 -2.74
C ILE A 107 2.62 5.00 -3.50
N ILE A 108 3.38 5.93 -4.11
CA ILE A 108 4.61 5.64 -4.86
C ILE A 108 5.85 5.71 -3.96
N TRP A 109 5.94 6.74 -3.11
CA TRP A 109 7.16 7.07 -2.36
C TRP A 109 7.17 6.40 -0.99
N SER A 110 8.27 5.72 -0.66
CA SER A 110 8.37 4.97 0.60
C SER A 110 8.29 5.83 1.86
N ASN A 111 8.71 7.10 1.81
CA ASN A 111 8.51 8.03 2.93
C ASN A 111 7.03 8.38 3.15
N LEU A 112 6.24 8.51 2.08
CA LEU A 112 4.79 8.69 2.18
C LEU A 112 4.13 7.40 2.68
N ALA A 113 4.54 6.23 2.18
CA ALA A 113 4.02 4.94 2.67
C ALA A 113 4.28 4.74 4.16
N MET A 114 5.47 5.12 4.64
CA MET A 114 5.82 5.06 6.06
C MET A 114 4.96 5.98 6.95
N ALA A 115 4.39 7.05 6.38
CA ALA A 115 3.48 7.94 7.10
C ALA A 115 2.01 7.45 7.01
N VAL A 116 1.55 7.07 5.82
CA VAL A 116 0.14 6.75 5.53
C VAL A 116 -0.25 5.34 5.99
N VAL A 117 0.61 4.33 5.75
CA VAL A 117 0.24 2.93 6.03
C VAL A 117 -0.08 2.68 7.50
N PRO A 118 0.78 3.06 8.47
CA PRO A 118 0.45 2.87 9.89
C PRO A 118 -0.83 3.58 10.30
N ALA A 119 -1.04 4.82 9.85
CA ALA A 119 -2.25 5.59 10.14
C ALA A 119 -3.50 4.90 9.59
N THR A 120 -3.42 4.29 8.40
CA THR A 120 -4.52 3.56 7.77
C THR A 120 -4.87 2.27 8.50
N VAL A 121 -3.87 1.41 8.72
CA VAL A 121 -4.11 0.06 9.26
C VAL A 121 -4.48 0.09 10.74
N ASN A 122 -4.00 1.07 11.50
CA ASN A 122 -4.39 1.29 12.89
C ASN A 122 -5.86 1.74 13.05
N GLN A 123 -6.46 2.29 12.00
CA GLN A 123 -7.90 2.59 11.91
C GLN A 123 -8.72 1.38 11.43
N GLY A 124 -8.12 0.19 11.36
CA GLY A 124 -8.79 -1.05 10.94
C GLY A 124 -9.00 -1.19 9.43
N LYS A 125 -8.50 -0.25 8.62
CA LYS A 125 -8.63 -0.29 7.16
C LYS A 125 -7.51 -1.12 6.53
N PHE A 126 -7.77 -1.62 5.32
CA PHE A 126 -6.77 -2.31 4.52
C PHE A 126 -5.94 -1.31 3.72
N TYR A 127 -4.66 -1.62 3.57
CA TYR A 127 -3.78 -0.92 2.66
C TYR A 127 -3.15 -1.90 1.67
N LEU A 128 -3.34 -1.63 0.37
CA LEU A 128 -2.74 -2.39 -0.72
C LEU A 128 -1.68 -1.53 -1.39
N SER A 129 -0.40 -1.90 -1.26
CA SER A 129 0.71 -1.15 -1.85
C SER A 129 1.02 -1.65 -3.26
N PRO A 130 0.81 -0.84 -4.30
CA PRO A 130 1.09 -1.22 -5.68
C PRO A 130 2.52 -0.93 -6.12
N ASN A 131 3.28 -0.15 -5.34
CA ASN A 131 4.64 0.28 -5.68
C ASN A 131 5.57 0.40 -4.46
N ALA A 132 5.24 1.26 -3.49
CA ALA A 132 6.11 1.51 -2.34
C ALA A 132 6.22 0.26 -1.45
N GLY A 133 7.43 -0.28 -1.30
CA GLY A 133 7.71 -1.47 -0.50
C GLY A 133 8.79 -1.26 0.57
N PRO A 134 8.67 -0.25 1.49
CA PRO A 134 9.72 -0.03 2.48
C PRO A 134 9.90 -1.25 3.37
N SER A 135 11.15 -1.71 3.51
CA SER A 135 11.51 -2.94 4.22
C SER A 135 11.03 -2.96 5.66
N LYS A 136 10.90 -1.79 6.30
CA LYS A 136 10.36 -1.67 7.64
C LYS A 136 8.92 -2.18 7.76
N LEU A 137 8.08 -2.01 6.73
CA LEU A 137 6.69 -2.50 6.72
C LEU A 137 6.58 -4.00 6.48
N ALA A 138 7.60 -4.64 5.91
CA ALA A 138 7.70 -6.10 5.82
C ALA A 138 8.31 -6.73 7.10
N GLY A 139 9.00 -5.92 7.92
CA GLY A 139 9.65 -6.33 9.16
C GLY A 139 8.91 -5.87 10.42
N LYS A 140 9.57 -5.07 11.25
CA LYS A 140 9.05 -4.60 12.55
C LYS A 140 7.74 -3.81 12.49
N GLY A 141 7.43 -3.22 11.35
CA GLY A 141 6.19 -2.46 11.11
C GLY A 141 5.14 -3.25 10.33
N CYS A 142 5.28 -4.57 10.21
CA CYS A 142 4.28 -5.38 9.50
C CYS A 142 2.93 -5.35 10.23
N HIS A 143 1.85 -5.41 9.46
CA HIS A 143 0.49 -5.40 9.98
C HIS A 143 -0.41 -6.30 9.14
N LYS A 144 -1.35 -7.00 9.77
CA LYS A 144 -2.26 -7.95 9.11
C LYS A 144 -3.14 -7.32 8.02
N ASN A 145 -3.34 -6.01 8.04
CA ASN A 145 -4.13 -5.27 7.05
C ASN A 145 -3.27 -4.57 5.98
N TYR A 146 -1.94 -4.79 5.97
CA TYR A 146 -1.04 -4.27 4.95
C TYR A 146 -0.63 -5.37 3.98
N PHE A 147 -0.81 -5.11 2.70
CA PHE A 147 -0.44 -6.01 1.61
C PHE A 147 0.42 -5.25 0.60
N ASN A 148 1.58 -5.80 0.29
CA ASN A 148 2.41 -5.31 -0.79
C ASN A 148 2.30 -6.27 -1.97
N VAL A 149 1.83 -5.77 -3.11
CA VAL A 149 1.62 -6.56 -4.33
C VAL A 149 2.68 -6.28 -5.40
N ALA A 150 3.71 -5.49 -5.05
CA ALA A 150 4.83 -5.19 -5.94
C ALA A 150 6.10 -5.93 -5.48
N TRP A 151 6.88 -5.31 -4.61
CA TRP A 151 8.17 -5.81 -4.13
C TRP A 151 8.48 -5.28 -2.73
N GLN A 152 9.46 -5.90 -2.07
CA GLN A 152 10.16 -5.29 -0.95
C GLN A 152 11.41 -4.58 -1.48
N ASN A 153 11.64 -3.32 -1.04
CA ASN A 153 12.65 -2.46 -1.66
C ASN A 153 14.05 -3.05 -1.68
N ASP A 154 14.52 -3.62 -0.57
CA ASP A 154 15.88 -4.17 -0.48
C ASP A 154 16.07 -5.41 -1.35
N ASN A 155 15.05 -6.26 -1.52
CA ASN A 155 15.15 -7.51 -2.27
C ASN A 155 15.50 -7.30 -3.76
N LEU A 156 14.97 -6.24 -4.38
CA LEU A 156 15.33 -5.89 -5.77
C LEU A 156 16.84 -5.65 -5.92
N HIS A 157 17.43 -5.01 -4.93
CA HIS A 157 18.81 -4.55 -4.98
C HIS A 157 19.81 -5.61 -4.49
N GLU A 158 19.35 -6.65 -3.81
CA GLU A 158 20.11 -7.85 -3.51
C GLU A 158 20.60 -8.53 -4.78
N ALA A 159 19.73 -8.60 -5.81
CA ALA A 159 20.11 -9.15 -7.10
C ALA A 159 21.26 -8.39 -7.77
N ALA A 160 21.28 -7.05 -7.64
CA ALA A 160 22.37 -6.23 -8.16
C ALA A 160 23.71 -6.50 -7.43
N GLY A 161 23.67 -6.65 -6.09
CA GLY A 161 24.85 -7.04 -5.31
C GLY A 161 25.36 -8.43 -5.67
N GLY A 162 24.45 -9.39 -5.84
CA GLY A 162 24.78 -10.73 -6.34
C GLY A 162 25.38 -10.74 -7.75
N TYR A 163 24.79 -9.96 -8.65
CA TYR A 163 25.33 -9.78 -10.01
C TYR A 163 26.74 -9.18 -10.00
N ALA A 164 26.97 -8.14 -9.21
CA ALA A 164 28.29 -7.52 -9.11
C ALA A 164 29.40 -8.53 -8.74
N ASN A 165 29.10 -9.47 -7.80
CA ASN A 165 30.01 -10.56 -7.49
C ASN A 165 30.26 -11.49 -8.67
N SER A 166 29.20 -11.94 -9.37
CA SER A 166 29.31 -12.87 -10.50
C SER A 166 30.01 -12.24 -11.71
N ALA A 167 29.87 -10.92 -11.88
CA ALA A 167 30.59 -10.14 -12.88
C ALA A 167 32.06 -9.90 -12.52
N GLY A 168 32.48 -10.25 -11.30
CA GLY A 168 33.86 -10.15 -10.87
C GLY A 168 34.29 -8.81 -10.30
N PHE A 169 33.36 -7.87 -10.10
CA PHE A 169 33.62 -6.57 -9.49
C PHE A 169 34.11 -6.73 -8.04
N LYS A 170 35.09 -5.91 -7.64
CA LYS A 170 35.74 -6.00 -6.34
C LYS A 170 35.59 -4.74 -5.49
N ASN A 171 35.35 -3.59 -6.10
CA ASN A 171 35.34 -2.30 -5.41
C ASN A 171 34.26 -1.38 -5.98
N SER A 172 33.06 -1.43 -5.40
CA SER A 172 31.90 -0.69 -5.89
C SER A 172 31.74 0.67 -5.21
N PHE A 173 31.37 1.69 -6.00
CA PHE A 173 30.82 2.94 -5.46
C PHE A 173 29.29 2.89 -5.51
N ILE A 174 28.61 3.21 -4.39
CA ILE A 174 27.16 3.09 -4.32
C ILE A 174 26.49 4.40 -3.94
N LEU A 175 25.36 4.74 -4.59
CA LEU A 175 24.60 5.96 -4.27
C LEU A 175 23.09 5.80 -4.43
N ALA A 176 22.36 6.49 -3.57
CA ALA A 176 20.89 6.57 -3.61
C ALA A 176 20.39 7.84 -2.90
N PRO A 177 19.16 8.30 -3.15
CA PRO A 177 18.63 9.43 -2.41
C PRO A 177 18.35 9.07 -0.94
N ASN A 178 18.52 10.06 -0.05
CA ASN A 178 18.35 9.91 1.39
C ASN A 178 16.87 9.85 1.79
N TYR A 179 16.25 8.71 1.58
CA TYR A 179 14.88 8.40 2.03
C TYR A 179 14.75 6.87 2.22
N PRO A 180 13.62 6.33 2.75
CA PRO A 180 13.53 4.90 3.07
C PRO A 180 13.92 3.96 1.94
N ALA A 181 13.39 4.16 0.71
CA ALA A 181 13.73 3.26 -0.40
C ALA A 181 15.20 3.38 -0.84
N GLY A 182 15.81 4.56 -0.76
CA GLY A 182 17.24 4.70 -1.06
C GLY A 182 18.11 3.97 -0.04
N LYS A 183 17.76 4.04 1.25
CA LYS A 183 18.44 3.28 2.31
C LYS A 183 18.26 1.78 2.15
N ASP A 184 17.04 1.34 1.84
CA ASP A 184 16.74 -0.06 1.56
C ASP A 184 17.54 -0.56 0.35
N ALA A 185 17.66 0.26 -0.72
CA ALA A 185 18.41 -0.10 -1.92
C ALA A 185 19.89 -0.35 -1.64
N LEU A 186 20.57 0.58 -0.95
CA LEU A 186 21.98 0.39 -0.61
C LEU A 186 22.18 -0.75 0.40
N THR A 187 21.23 -0.94 1.32
CA THR A 187 21.25 -2.07 2.25
C THR A 187 21.12 -3.40 1.53
N GLY A 188 20.20 -3.52 0.57
CA GLY A 188 20.01 -4.72 -0.24
C GLY A 188 21.26 -5.05 -1.05
N TYR A 189 21.81 -4.07 -1.77
CA TYR A 189 23.05 -4.25 -2.52
C TYR A 189 24.18 -4.79 -1.62
N LYS A 190 24.44 -4.12 -0.47
CA LYS A 190 25.51 -4.50 0.47
C LYS A 190 25.30 -5.89 1.08
N ARG A 191 24.09 -6.37 1.19
CA ARG A 191 23.78 -7.69 1.77
C ARG A 191 24.40 -8.83 0.95
N TYR A 192 24.46 -8.67 -0.36
CA TYR A 192 24.96 -9.71 -1.27
C TYR A 192 26.28 -9.36 -1.92
N PHE A 193 26.66 -8.09 -2.03
CA PHE A 193 27.98 -7.72 -2.53
C PHE A 193 29.08 -8.09 -1.53
N LYS A 194 30.07 -8.85 -1.98
CA LYS A 194 31.19 -9.38 -1.15
C LYS A 194 32.48 -8.60 -1.30
N GLY A 195 32.53 -7.63 -2.24
CA GLY A 195 33.68 -6.76 -2.46
C GLY A 195 33.76 -5.62 -1.47
N SER A 196 34.70 -4.71 -1.69
CA SER A 196 34.87 -3.48 -0.95
C SER A 196 33.95 -2.38 -1.48
N LEU A 197 33.66 -1.38 -0.65
CA LEU A 197 33.01 -0.16 -1.10
C LEU A 197 34.04 0.95 -1.25
N ALA A 198 34.20 1.46 -2.49
CA ALA A 198 35.01 2.64 -2.77
C ALA A 198 34.37 3.93 -2.23
N GLY A 199 33.06 3.91 -2.04
CA GLY A 199 32.31 4.99 -1.42
C GLY A 199 30.81 4.71 -1.36
N GLU A 200 30.13 5.41 -0.45
CA GLU A 200 28.67 5.35 -0.27
C GLU A 200 28.14 6.77 -0.09
N ILE A 201 27.20 7.20 -0.95
CA ILE A 201 26.61 8.54 -0.91
C ILE A 201 25.08 8.46 -0.83
N TYR A 202 24.52 9.27 0.06
CA TYR A 202 23.09 9.56 0.08
C TYR A 202 22.84 10.97 -0.45
N THR A 203 22.27 11.07 -1.65
CA THR A 203 21.95 12.34 -2.31
C THR A 203 20.65 12.94 -1.78
N LYS A 204 20.38 14.20 -2.12
CA LYS A 204 19.09 14.82 -1.81
C LYS A 204 17.97 14.17 -2.62
N LEU A 205 16.84 13.87 -1.98
CA LEU A 205 15.65 13.36 -2.69
C LEU A 205 15.13 14.41 -3.68
N GLY A 206 15.15 14.08 -4.97
CA GLY A 206 14.76 14.99 -6.05
C GLY A 206 15.93 15.77 -6.67
N GLN A 207 17.16 15.45 -6.30
CA GLN A 207 18.36 16.00 -6.95
C GLN A 207 18.36 15.67 -8.45
N LYS A 208 18.88 16.58 -9.27
CA LYS A 208 18.97 16.40 -10.73
C LYS A 208 20.40 16.61 -11.26
N ASP A 209 21.23 17.34 -10.52
CA ASP A 209 22.64 17.55 -10.86
C ASP A 209 23.51 16.67 -9.96
N TYR A 210 24.35 15.85 -10.57
CA TYR A 210 25.24 14.89 -9.93
C TYR A 210 26.71 15.13 -10.25
N ALA A 211 27.07 16.32 -10.73
CA ALA A 211 28.45 16.62 -11.11
C ALA A 211 29.46 16.37 -9.97
N ALA A 212 29.10 16.73 -8.75
CA ALA A 212 29.93 16.50 -7.57
C ALA A 212 30.09 15.01 -7.23
N GLU A 213 29.00 14.25 -7.28
CA GLU A 213 28.99 12.80 -7.04
C GLU A 213 29.79 12.08 -8.12
N ILE A 214 29.64 12.46 -9.40
CA ILE A 214 30.39 11.90 -10.51
C ILE A 214 31.90 12.16 -10.35
N ALA A 215 32.30 13.36 -9.89
CA ALA A 215 33.70 13.66 -9.61
C ALA A 215 34.26 12.76 -8.50
N GLN A 216 33.49 12.53 -7.43
CA GLN A 216 33.88 11.62 -6.35
C GLN A 216 33.98 10.18 -6.83
N ILE A 217 33.03 9.70 -7.64
CA ILE A 217 33.07 8.35 -8.22
C ILE A 217 34.35 8.15 -9.06
N ARG A 218 34.67 9.14 -9.94
CA ARG A 218 35.87 9.07 -10.77
C ARG A 218 37.16 9.05 -9.96
N ALA A 219 37.20 9.76 -8.85
CA ALA A 219 38.38 9.80 -7.97
C ALA A 219 38.49 8.57 -7.04
N SER A 220 37.45 7.77 -6.89
CA SER A 220 37.39 6.70 -5.89
C SER A 220 38.17 5.42 -6.23
N GLY A 221 38.54 5.24 -7.51
CA GLY A 221 39.13 3.98 -8.00
C GLY A 221 38.15 2.80 -7.99
N ALA A 222 36.84 3.06 -7.98
CA ALA A 222 35.83 2.03 -8.11
C ALA A 222 35.87 1.33 -9.47
N ASP A 223 35.69 0.02 -9.49
CA ASP A 223 35.56 -0.78 -10.72
C ASP A 223 34.09 -0.94 -11.17
N SER A 224 33.17 -0.55 -10.33
CA SER A 224 31.73 -0.58 -10.60
C SER A 224 30.97 0.51 -9.83
N VAL A 225 29.82 0.88 -10.37
CA VAL A 225 28.91 1.86 -9.72
C VAL A 225 27.53 1.25 -9.63
N PHE A 226 26.98 1.20 -8.43
CA PHE A 226 25.57 0.91 -8.20
C PHE A 226 24.84 2.20 -7.83
N PHE A 227 23.76 2.50 -8.54
CA PHE A 227 22.92 3.64 -8.19
C PHE A 227 21.43 3.28 -8.25
N PHE A 228 20.67 3.91 -7.36
CA PHE A 228 19.21 3.88 -7.35
C PHE A 228 18.70 5.31 -7.39
N LEU A 229 18.22 5.76 -8.54
CA LEU A 229 17.75 7.14 -8.80
C LEU A 229 16.36 7.10 -9.45
N PRO A 230 15.27 6.91 -8.66
CA PRO A 230 13.94 6.70 -9.19
C PRO A 230 13.33 7.95 -9.84
N GLY A 231 12.52 7.72 -10.89
CA GLY A 231 11.80 8.76 -11.61
C GLY A 231 12.74 9.75 -12.29
N GLY A 232 12.41 11.03 -12.27
CA GLY A 232 13.19 12.08 -12.92
C GLY A 232 14.58 12.35 -12.34
N MET A 233 15.00 11.64 -11.28
CA MET A 233 16.36 11.73 -10.75
C MET A 233 17.38 11.00 -11.60
N GLY A 234 16.97 9.94 -12.31
CA GLY A 234 17.86 9.14 -13.15
C GLY A 234 17.74 9.42 -14.65
N ILE A 235 16.91 10.36 -15.05
CA ILE A 235 16.64 10.70 -16.47
C ILE A 235 17.39 11.97 -16.91
N GLY A 236 17.83 12.79 -15.94
CA GLY A 236 18.50 14.09 -16.17
C GLY A 236 19.96 13.99 -16.57
#